data_2a75133b85d0a3cc2a1505122cebb731
#
_entry.id   2a75133b85d0a3cc2a1505122cebb731
#
_cell.length_a   1.000
_cell.length_b   1.000
_cell.length_c   1.000
_cell.angle_alpha   90.00
_cell.angle_beta   90.00
_cell.angle_gamma   90.00
#
_symmetry.space_group_name_H-M   'P 1'
#
loop_
_entity.id
_entity.type
_entity.pdbx_description
1 polymer ?
#
loop_
_entity_poly.entity_id
_entity_poly.type
_entity_poly.pdbx_seq_one_letter_code
_entity_poly.pdbx_strand_id
1 'polypeptide(L)'
;MNIIETHDLCKQYGGALRVAHLDLDVPEGSVYGFLGPNGAGKSTTLKMILGLVRPTAGSIQVLGQNMDRANRLSVLRQVGSLIESPSYYGHLTGEENLRIVQMLRGVPEKNIREALQIVRLDGQRGKKVAHYSLGMKQRLGLAAALLGYPKLLILDEPTNGLDPAGIQEMRELICALPSRFGMTVVVSSHLLSEIDQMADHVAIIREGELVFQDTLEVLHSHSRHHLALRTANNAVARGLLLQKSVPCQEEDGYLILPLLSDGAAAQLTRFLAENRLGVVRLEERQKSLEDIFLALTGKAASL
;
A
#
# COMPACT_ATOMS: atom_id res chain seq x y z
N MET A 1 -17.91 0.66 9.21
CA MET A 1 -17.57 1.79 10.10
C MET A 1 -16.11 2.13 9.85
N ASN A 2 -15.76 3.42 9.80
CA ASN A 2 -14.38 3.82 9.59
C ASN A 2 -13.65 3.92 10.93
N ILE A 3 -12.44 3.41 11.01
CA ILE A 3 -11.57 3.50 12.18
C ILE A 3 -10.70 4.76 12.16
N ILE A 4 -10.40 5.27 10.96
CA ILE A 4 -9.77 6.57 10.72
C ILE A 4 -10.62 7.33 9.72
N GLU A 5 -10.87 8.61 10.00
CA GLU A 5 -11.48 9.56 9.07
C GLU A 5 -10.70 10.87 9.13
N THR A 6 -10.39 11.43 7.97
CA THR A 6 -9.80 12.78 7.89
C THR A 6 -10.66 13.67 7.01
N HIS A 7 -10.79 14.93 7.36
CA HIS A 7 -11.55 15.91 6.61
C HIS A 7 -10.71 17.14 6.34
N ASP A 8 -10.53 17.44 5.06
CA ASP A 8 -9.78 18.60 4.57
C ASP A 8 -8.39 18.71 5.21
N LEU A 9 -7.72 17.57 5.41
CA LEU A 9 -6.48 17.50 6.17
C LEU A 9 -5.34 18.14 5.40
N CYS A 10 -4.72 19.16 6.00
CA CYS A 10 -3.60 19.88 5.39
C CYS A 10 -2.38 19.92 6.31
N LYS A 11 -1.20 19.86 5.69
CA LYS A 11 0.09 20.12 6.36
C LYS A 11 1.02 20.94 5.50
N GLN A 12 1.46 22.05 6.07
CA GLN A 12 2.42 22.97 5.47
C GLN A 12 3.69 23.05 6.32
N TYR A 13 4.85 23.04 5.67
CA TYR A 13 6.16 23.29 6.28
C TYR A 13 6.89 24.36 5.46
N GLY A 14 7.33 25.44 6.11
CA GLY A 14 8.14 26.47 5.45
C GLY A 14 7.55 27.02 4.16
N GLY A 15 6.21 27.16 4.07
CA GLY A 15 5.51 27.61 2.86
C GLY A 15 5.15 26.49 1.88
N ALA A 16 5.75 25.31 1.96
CA ALA A 16 5.44 24.18 1.09
C ALA A 16 4.32 23.31 1.67
N LEU A 17 3.26 23.10 0.90
CA LEU A 17 2.16 22.19 1.23
C LEU A 17 2.64 20.75 1.00
N ARG A 18 2.61 19.93 2.04
CA ARG A 18 3.06 18.53 2.03
C ARG A 18 1.91 17.53 2.07
N VAL A 19 0.79 17.94 2.60
CA VAL A 19 -0.50 17.24 2.53
C VAL A 19 -1.54 18.31 2.25
N ALA A 20 -2.38 18.06 1.26
CA ALA A 20 -3.33 19.02 0.73
C ALA A 20 -4.71 18.38 0.65
N HIS A 21 -5.67 18.93 1.40
CA HIS A 21 -7.09 18.59 1.34
C HIS A 21 -7.35 17.07 1.34
N LEU A 22 -6.66 16.32 2.24
CA LEU A 22 -6.72 14.87 2.28
C LEU A 22 -7.95 14.40 3.07
N ASP A 23 -8.89 13.73 2.37
CA ASP A 23 -10.04 13.05 2.92
C ASP A 23 -9.81 11.54 2.88
N LEU A 24 -9.36 10.96 3.99
CA LEU A 24 -8.99 9.55 4.10
C LEU A 24 -10.01 8.80 4.95
N ASP A 25 -10.53 7.71 4.41
CA ASP A 25 -11.49 6.81 5.06
C ASP A 25 -10.89 5.40 5.17
N VAL A 26 -10.65 4.93 6.40
CA VAL A 26 -10.09 3.60 6.66
C VAL A 26 -11.14 2.70 7.30
N PRO A 27 -11.62 1.67 6.61
CA PRO A 27 -12.59 0.71 7.15
C PRO A 27 -12.01 -0.12 8.29
N GLU A 28 -12.84 -0.40 9.31
CA GLU A 28 -12.47 -1.26 10.43
C GLU A 28 -12.32 -2.72 10.00
N GLY A 29 -11.34 -3.44 10.58
CA GLY A 29 -11.14 -4.87 10.39
C GLY A 29 -10.45 -5.27 9.07
N SER A 30 -9.83 -4.33 8.38
CA SER A 30 -9.16 -4.54 7.10
C SER A 30 -7.65 -4.32 7.18
N VAL A 31 -6.93 -4.78 6.16
CA VAL A 31 -5.59 -4.27 5.81
C VAL A 31 -5.77 -3.16 4.80
N TYR A 32 -5.39 -1.96 5.17
CA TYR A 32 -5.49 -0.76 4.36
C TYR A 32 -4.12 -0.34 3.84
N GLY A 33 -3.93 -0.35 2.54
CA GLY A 33 -2.72 0.08 1.86
C GLY A 33 -2.71 1.59 1.64
N PHE A 34 -1.70 2.29 2.13
CA PHE A 34 -1.49 3.72 1.88
C PHE A 34 -0.29 3.90 0.96
N LEU A 35 -0.55 4.06 -0.33
CA LEU A 35 0.43 3.97 -1.42
C LEU A 35 0.80 5.35 -1.96
N GLY A 36 2.03 5.52 -2.38
CA GLY A 36 2.49 6.73 -3.06
C GLY A 36 4.00 6.79 -3.19
N PRO A 37 4.54 7.59 -4.13
CA PRO A 37 5.98 7.74 -4.28
C PRO A 37 6.65 8.33 -3.04
N ASN A 38 7.97 8.25 -2.98
CA ASN A 38 8.74 8.88 -1.91
C ASN A 38 8.51 10.41 -1.93
N GLY A 39 8.22 10.98 -0.75
CA GLY A 39 7.91 12.40 -0.60
C GLY A 39 6.45 12.78 -0.92
N ALA A 40 5.57 11.83 -1.26
CA ALA A 40 4.15 12.11 -1.55
C ALA A 40 3.34 12.59 -0.33
N GLY A 41 3.85 12.48 0.89
CA GLY A 41 3.14 12.90 2.10
C GLY A 41 2.73 11.76 3.04
N LYS A 42 2.97 10.48 2.69
CA LYS A 42 2.56 9.29 3.46
C LYS A 42 2.94 9.37 4.94
N SER A 43 4.24 9.39 5.24
CA SER A 43 4.73 9.44 6.64
C SER A 43 4.25 10.69 7.39
N THR A 44 4.10 11.83 6.70
CA THR A 44 3.54 13.05 7.29
C THR A 44 2.09 12.84 7.70
N THR A 45 1.28 12.24 6.84
CA THR A 45 -0.12 11.90 7.14
C THR A 45 -0.22 10.93 8.31
N LEU A 46 0.56 9.84 8.31
CA LEU A 46 0.58 8.87 9.41
C LEU A 46 1.02 9.52 10.73
N LYS A 47 2.01 10.41 10.71
CA LYS A 47 2.43 11.18 11.88
C LYS A 47 1.34 12.12 12.39
N MET A 48 0.53 12.71 11.51
CA MET A 48 -0.63 13.52 11.92
C MET A 48 -1.72 12.67 12.55
N ILE A 49 -2.04 11.51 11.97
CA ILE A 49 -3.01 10.54 12.52
C ILE A 49 -2.59 10.07 13.92
N LEU A 50 -1.29 9.88 14.15
CA LEU A 50 -0.72 9.54 15.47
C LEU A 50 -0.56 10.73 16.41
N GLY A 51 -0.94 11.95 15.99
CA GLY A 51 -0.76 13.16 16.79
C GLY A 51 0.70 13.52 17.09
N LEU A 52 1.66 12.96 16.35
CA LEU A 52 3.09 13.30 16.40
C LEU A 52 3.38 14.64 15.72
N VAL A 53 2.56 14.98 14.73
CA VAL A 53 2.60 16.25 14.00
C VAL A 53 1.21 16.87 14.01
N ARG A 54 1.12 18.16 14.30
CA ARG A 54 -0.14 18.90 14.24
C ARG A 54 -0.51 19.23 12.78
N PRO A 55 -1.76 18.98 12.37
CA PRO A 55 -2.28 19.53 11.12
C PRO A 55 -2.16 21.05 11.06
N THR A 56 -2.03 21.62 9.87
CA THR A 56 -2.15 23.05 9.62
C THR A 56 -3.62 23.45 9.48
N ALA A 57 -4.43 22.59 8.87
CA ALA A 57 -5.88 22.71 8.75
C ALA A 57 -6.53 21.32 8.68
N GLY A 58 -7.85 21.28 8.78
CA GLY A 58 -8.63 20.05 8.74
C GLY A 58 -8.75 19.34 10.09
N SER A 59 -9.37 18.17 10.08
CA SER A 59 -9.61 17.37 11.28
C SER A 59 -9.28 15.91 11.06
N ILE A 60 -9.01 15.19 12.16
CA ILE A 60 -8.71 13.76 12.19
C ILE A 60 -9.56 13.11 13.26
N GLN A 61 -10.24 12.03 12.91
CA GLN A 61 -10.90 11.13 13.85
C GLN A 61 -10.24 9.75 13.79
N VAL A 62 -9.99 9.19 14.97
CA VAL A 62 -9.46 7.83 15.12
C VAL A 62 -10.29 7.11 16.18
N LEU A 63 -10.76 5.90 15.87
CA LEU A 63 -11.65 5.14 16.76
C LEU A 63 -12.89 5.93 17.17
N GLY A 64 -13.44 6.75 16.25
CA GLY A 64 -14.60 7.62 16.49
C GLY A 64 -14.35 8.84 17.40
N GLN A 65 -13.09 9.13 17.73
CA GLN A 65 -12.71 10.25 18.58
C GLN A 65 -11.81 11.24 17.83
N ASN A 66 -12.05 12.53 18.01
CA ASN A 66 -11.19 13.58 17.46
C ASN A 66 -9.77 13.48 18.03
N MET A 67 -8.75 13.56 17.18
CA MET A 67 -7.34 13.58 17.56
C MET A 67 -6.91 14.98 18.05
N ASP A 68 -7.52 15.41 19.14
CA ASP A 68 -7.23 16.67 19.82
C ASP A 68 -6.41 16.45 21.11
N ARG A 69 -6.14 17.51 21.82
CA ARG A 69 -5.35 17.46 23.07
C ARG A 69 -6.05 16.66 24.17
N ALA A 70 -7.38 16.62 24.19
CA ALA A 70 -8.15 15.95 25.24
C ALA A 70 -8.16 14.41 25.02
N ASN A 71 -8.36 13.97 23.78
CA ASN A 71 -8.60 12.58 23.45
C ASN A 71 -7.34 11.81 23.03
N ARG A 72 -6.28 12.50 22.59
CA ARG A 72 -5.09 11.89 22.00
C ARG A 72 -4.53 10.72 22.81
N LEU A 73 -4.40 10.85 24.12
CA LEU A 73 -3.81 9.81 24.95
C LEU A 73 -4.72 8.59 25.09
N SER A 74 -6.05 8.77 25.18
CA SER A 74 -7.01 7.67 25.22
C SER A 74 -7.06 6.89 23.91
N VAL A 75 -6.96 7.59 22.78
CA VAL A 75 -6.87 6.98 21.43
C VAL A 75 -5.56 6.21 21.30
N LEU A 76 -4.43 6.83 21.60
CA LEU A 76 -3.09 6.21 21.40
C LEU A 76 -2.85 4.97 22.26
N ARG A 77 -3.57 4.80 23.37
CA ARG A 77 -3.54 3.56 24.17
C ARG A 77 -4.08 2.35 23.39
N GLN A 78 -4.95 2.58 22.40
CA GLN A 78 -5.57 1.56 21.56
C GLN A 78 -4.91 1.48 20.17
N VAL A 79 -3.86 2.26 19.93
CA VAL A 79 -3.12 2.28 18.66
C VAL A 79 -1.72 1.72 18.88
N GLY A 80 -1.31 0.82 17.99
CA GLY A 80 0.07 0.40 17.82
C GLY A 80 0.69 1.09 16.62
N SER A 81 1.96 1.40 16.66
CA SER A 81 2.61 2.02 15.51
C SER A 81 4.07 1.62 15.37
N LEU A 82 4.50 1.50 14.11
CA LEU A 82 5.90 1.38 13.70
C LEU A 82 6.12 2.45 12.63
N ILE A 83 6.71 3.57 13.02
CA ILE A 83 6.99 4.71 12.14
C ILE A 83 8.49 4.87 12.00
N GLU A 84 8.98 4.89 10.77
CA GLU A 84 10.40 4.92 10.45
C GLU A 84 11.13 3.67 10.97
N SER A 85 12.38 3.80 11.42
CA SER A 85 13.14 2.68 11.98
C SER A 85 12.73 2.39 13.43
N PRO A 86 12.58 1.12 13.81
CA PRO A 86 12.25 0.76 15.18
C PRO A 86 13.37 1.18 16.14
N SER A 87 12.97 1.88 17.21
CA SER A 87 13.89 2.26 18.29
C SER A 87 14.08 1.08 19.23
N TYR A 88 15.32 0.71 19.49
CA TYR A 88 15.69 -0.38 20.41
C TYR A 88 17.03 -0.11 21.09
N TYR A 89 17.21 -0.74 22.24
CA TYR A 89 18.49 -0.77 22.95
C TYR A 89 19.28 -1.98 22.50
N GLY A 90 20.32 -1.79 21.69
CA GLY A 90 21.08 -2.87 21.08
C GLY A 90 21.81 -3.77 22.10
N HIS A 91 22.18 -3.24 23.27
CA HIS A 91 22.84 -3.98 24.34
C HIS A 91 21.89 -4.88 25.15
N LEU A 92 20.59 -4.66 25.04
CA LEU A 92 19.55 -5.48 25.66
C LEU A 92 19.08 -6.58 24.71
N THR A 93 18.48 -7.61 25.28
CA THR A 93 17.82 -8.70 24.55
C THR A 93 16.50 -8.25 23.95
N GLY A 94 15.91 -9.05 23.04
CA GLY A 94 14.58 -8.79 22.48
C GLY A 94 13.51 -8.73 23.57
N GLU A 95 13.53 -9.65 24.52
CA GLU A 95 12.58 -9.68 25.66
C GLU A 95 12.72 -8.45 26.56
N GLU A 96 13.95 -8.04 26.91
CA GLU A 96 14.21 -6.85 27.73
C GLU A 96 13.75 -5.56 27.03
N ASN A 97 13.95 -5.44 25.72
CA ASN A 97 13.42 -4.32 24.95
C ASN A 97 11.88 -4.24 25.03
N LEU A 98 11.19 -5.37 24.87
CA LEU A 98 9.74 -5.41 24.99
C LEU A 98 9.25 -5.16 26.42
N ARG A 99 10.02 -5.56 27.45
CA ARG A 99 9.70 -5.28 28.85
C ARG A 99 9.68 -3.78 29.15
N ILE A 100 10.59 -3.00 28.56
CA ILE A 100 10.55 -1.53 28.68
C ILE A 100 9.24 -0.97 28.12
N VAL A 101 8.85 -1.40 26.91
CA VAL A 101 7.61 -0.94 26.28
C VAL A 101 6.38 -1.41 27.08
N GLN A 102 6.40 -2.63 27.58
CA GLN A 102 5.36 -3.21 28.42
C GLN A 102 5.11 -2.37 29.69
N MET A 103 6.18 -1.98 30.40
CA MET A 103 6.08 -1.12 31.58
C MET A 103 5.51 0.25 31.24
N LEU A 104 5.96 0.88 30.13
CA LEU A 104 5.47 2.19 29.69
C LEU A 104 3.99 2.14 29.31
N ARG A 105 3.53 1.05 28.70
CA ARG A 105 2.12 0.86 28.31
C ARG A 105 1.24 0.38 29.45
N GLY A 106 1.81 -0.13 30.53
CA GLY A 106 1.07 -0.69 31.67
C GLY A 106 0.26 -1.95 31.32
N VAL A 107 0.73 -2.74 30.36
CA VAL A 107 0.06 -3.97 29.91
C VAL A 107 0.60 -5.20 30.64
N PRO A 108 -0.13 -6.35 30.70
CA PRO A 108 0.33 -7.56 31.36
C PRO A 108 1.65 -8.09 30.81
N GLU A 109 2.55 -8.62 31.68
CA GLU A 109 3.85 -9.15 31.29
C GLU A 109 3.75 -10.34 30.32
N LYS A 110 2.67 -11.14 30.44
CA LYS A 110 2.42 -12.27 29.52
C LYS A 110 2.36 -11.85 28.04
N ASN A 111 1.95 -10.60 27.78
CA ASN A 111 1.85 -10.06 26.42
C ASN A 111 3.21 -10.00 25.71
N ILE A 112 4.32 -9.94 26.45
CA ILE A 112 5.68 -9.96 25.89
C ILE A 112 5.92 -11.27 25.13
N ARG A 113 5.62 -12.39 25.79
CA ARG A 113 5.82 -13.70 25.17
C ARG A 113 4.88 -13.94 24.01
N GLU A 114 3.61 -13.54 24.19
CA GLU A 114 2.59 -13.63 23.14
C GLU A 114 2.99 -12.80 21.91
N ALA A 115 3.44 -11.56 22.10
CA ALA A 115 3.92 -10.72 20.99
C ALA A 115 5.15 -11.33 20.29
N LEU A 116 6.12 -11.87 21.04
CA LEU A 116 7.28 -12.55 20.45
C LEU A 116 6.90 -13.80 19.66
N GLN A 117 5.90 -14.55 20.10
CA GLN A 117 5.36 -15.70 19.37
C GLN A 117 4.65 -15.27 18.08
N ILE A 118 3.82 -14.22 18.14
CA ILE A 118 3.13 -13.66 16.95
C ILE A 118 4.16 -13.32 15.86
N VAL A 119 5.22 -12.61 16.22
CA VAL A 119 6.26 -12.19 15.26
C VAL A 119 7.35 -13.24 15.02
N ARG A 120 7.19 -14.47 15.51
CA ARG A 120 8.15 -15.59 15.32
C ARG A 120 9.57 -15.28 15.84
N LEU A 121 9.68 -14.57 16.98
CA LEU A 121 10.94 -14.24 17.64
C LEU A 121 11.14 -14.93 19.00
N ASP A 122 10.20 -15.78 19.48
CA ASP A 122 10.27 -16.40 20.80
C ASP A 122 11.59 -17.21 21.00
N GLY A 123 12.04 -17.94 19.98
CA GLY A 123 13.31 -18.69 20.02
C GLY A 123 14.57 -17.81 20.04
N GLN A 124 14.46 -16.51 19.77
CA GLN A 124 15.57 -15.55 19.73
C GLN A 124 15.47 -14.47 20.82
N ARG A 125 14.49 -14.59 21.74
CA ARG A 125 14.16 -13.57 22.75
C ARG A 125 15.33 -13.18 23.66
N GLY A 126 16.20 -14.14 24.00
CA GLY A 126 17.38 -13.94 24.86
C GLY A 126 18.63 -13.43 24.13
N LYS A 127 18.60 -13.29 22.80
CA LYS A 127 19.71 -12.76 22.02
C LYS A 127 19.69 -11.23 22.05
N LYS A 128 20.86 -10.59 22.22
CA LYS A 128 20.98 -9.13 22.16
C LYS A 128 20.56 -8.58 20.81
N VAL A 129 19.81 -7.48 20.81
CA VAL A 129 19.26 -6.87 19.59
C VAL A 129 20.35 -6.32 18.66
N ALA A 130 21.52 -5.99 19.18
CA ALA A 130 22.70 -5.66 18.36
C ALA A 130 23.04 -6.76 17.33
N HIS A 131 22.75 -8.02 17.65
CA HIS A 131 23.04 -9.19 16.80
C HIS A 131 21.81 -9.65 15.98
N TYR A 132 20.70 -8.91 15.98
CA TYR A 132 19.55 -9.19 15.16
C TYR A 132 19.80 -8.77 13.71
N SER A 133 19.29 -9.54 12.74
CA SER A 133 19.19 -9.11 11.36
C SER A 133 18.20 -7.93 11.24
N LEU A 134 18.18 -7.25 10.10
CA LEU A 134 17.23 -6.17 9.86
C LEU A 134 15.78 -6.68 10.00
N GLY A 135 15.46 -7.82 9.40
CA GLY A 135 14.12 -8.43 9.51
C GLY A 135 13.75 -8.81 10.95
N MET A 136 14.70 -9.30 11.76
CA MET A 136 14.44 -9.53 13.19
C MET A 136 14.17 -8.22 13.93
N LYS A 137 14.87 -7.13 13.61
CA LYS A 137 14.67 -5.81 14.20
C LYS A 137 13.30 -5.24 13.83
N GLN A 138 12.88 -5.35 12.56
CA GLN A 138 11.55 -4.95 12.11
C GLN A 138 10.45 -5.74 12.83
N ARG A 139 10.61 -7.07 12.94
CA ARG A 139 9.67 -7.91 13.69
C ARG A 139 9.63 -7.59 15.19
N LEU A 140 10.75 -7.20 15.79
CA LEU A 140 10.76 -6.73 17.18
C LEU A 140 10.00 -5.41 17.34
N GLY A 141 10.14 -4.47 16.38
CA GLY A 141 9.35 -3.24 16.33
C GLY A 141 7.86 -3.51 16.21
N LEU A 142 7.47 -4.46 15.34
CA LEU A 142 6.10 -4.92 15.22
C LEU A 142 5.59 -5.54 16.53
N ALA A 143 6.40 -6.39 17.22
CA ALA A 143 6.05 -6.95 18.52
C ALA A 143 5.80 -5.86 19.57
N ALA A 144 6.62 -4.82 19.59
CA ALA A 144 6.43 -3.67 20.49
C ALA A 144 5.10 -2.92 20.20
N ALA A 145 4.75 -2.78 18.93
CA ALA A 145 3.47 -2.18 18.51
C ALA A 145 2.26 -3.04 18.93
N LEU A 146 2.40 -4.37 18.93
CA LEU A 146 1.34 -5.33 19.26
C LEU A 146 1.13 -5.57 20.75
N LEU A 147 2.04 -5.14 21.65
CA LEU A 147 2.02 -5.48 23.08
C LEU A 147 0.69 -5.21 23.81
N GLY A 148 -0.08 -4.22 23.35
CA GLY A 148 -1.36 -3.85 23.96
C GLY A 148 -2.58 -4.45 23.25
N TYR A 149 -2.41 -5.33 22.28
CA TYR A 149 -3.49 -5.77 21.38
C TYR A 149 -4.29 -4.58 20.83
N PRO A 150 -3.64 -3.69 20.09
CA PRO A 150 -4.27 -2.46 19.62
C PRO A 150 -5.41 -2.78 18.65
N LYS A 151 -6.45 -1.93 18.62
CA LYS A 151 -7.51 -2.00 17.61
C LYS A 151 -7.03 -1.53 16.23
N LEU A 152 -6.10 -0.59 16.23
CA LEU A 152 -5.50 -0.01 15.04
C LEU A 152 -3.98 -0.14 15.10
N LEU A 153 -3.40 -0.66 14.04
CA LEU A 153 -1.95 -0.77 13.86
C LEU A 153 -1.53 0.06 12.64
N ILE A 154 -0.56 0.95 12.81
CA ILE A 154 -0.04 1.81 11.74
C ILE A 154 1.42 1.46 11.50
N LEU A 155 1.73 1.03 10.28
CA LEU A 155 3.05 0.56 9.86
C LEU A 155 3.55 1.42 8.69
N ASP A 156 4.63 2.16 8.90
CA ASP A 156 5.23 3.00 7.87
C ASP A 156 6.40 2.25 7.21
N GLU A 157 6.20 1.81 5.97
CA GLU A 157 7.15 1.04 5.16
C GLU A 157 7.78 -0.17 5.89
N PRO A 158 6.99 -1.10 6.46
CA PRO A 158 7.48 -2.15 7.35
C PRO A 158 8.38 -3.19 6.66
N THR A 159 8.35 -3.26 5.34
CA THR A 159 9.11 -4.19 4.49
C THR A 159 10.40 -3.58 3.94
N ASN A 160 10.59 -2.26 4.12
CA ASN A 160 11.71 -1.55 3.51
C ASN A 160 13.07 -2.10 3.98
N GLY A 161 13.92 -2.44 2.99
CA GLY A 161 15.27 -2.96 3.22
C GLY A 161 15.34 -4.44 3.64
N LEU A 162 14.21 -5.15 3.65
CA LEU A 162 14.19 -6.59 3.88
C LEU A 162 14.57 -7.36 2.60
N ASP A 163 15.13 -8.55 2.79
CA ASP A 163 15.29 -9.52 1.71
C ASP A 163 13.92 -10.13 1.31
N PRO A 164 13.81 -10.79 0.15
CA PRO A 164 12.54 -11.34 -0.32
C PRO A 164 11.85 -12.29 0.68
N ALA A 165 12.62 -13.08 1.43
CA ALA A 165 12.09 -13.98 2.45
C ALA A 165 11.51 -13.19 3.64
N GLY A 166 12.20 -12.14 4.08
CA GLY A 166 11.74 -11.24 5.15
C GLY A 166 10.48 -10.46 4.75
N ILE A 167 10.38 -10.02 3.50
CA ILE A 167 9.16 -9.38 2.95
C ILE A 167 7.98 -10.35 3.04
N GLN A 168 8.17 -11.60 2.57
CA GLN A 168 7.14 -12.63 2.61
C GLN A 168 6.66 -12.90 4.04
N GLU A 169 7.60 -13.08 4.99
CA GLU A 169 7.26 -13.32 6.39
C GLU A 169 6.51 -12.14 7.02
N MET A 170 6.93 -10.90 6.74
CA MET A 170 6.27 -9.70 7.26
C MET A 170 4.85 -9.59 6.70
N ARG A 171 4.65 -9.86 5.42
CA ARG A 171 3.34 -9.87 4.77
C ARG A 171 2.39 -10.88 5.41
N GLU A 172 2.83 -12.14 5.57
CA GLU A 172 2.03 -13.18 6.23
C GLU A 172 1.59 -12.76 7.64
N LEU A 173 2.49 -12.12 8.39
CA LEU A 173 2.17 -11.60 9.72
C LEU A 173 1.08 -10.52 9.64
N ILE A 174 1.26 -9.52 8.78
CA ILE A 174 0.31 -8.40 8.62
C ILE A 174 -1.07 -8.90 8.21
N CYS A 175 -1.15 -9.75 7.17
CA CYS A 175 -2.43 -10.31 6.68
C CYS A 175 -3.17 -11.14 7.73
N ALA A 176 -2.46 -11.75 8.68
CA ALA A 176 -3.08 -12.57 9.72
C ALA A 176 -3.68 -11.75 10.89
N LEU A 177 -3.28 -10.47 11.05
CA LEU A 177 -3.70 -9.66 12.21
C LEU A 177 -5.19 -9.36 12.26
N PRO A 178 -5.87 -8.95 11.16
CA PRO A 178 -7.30 -8.68 11.20
C PRO A 178 -8.11 -9.91 11.59
N SER A 179 -7.89 -11.04 10.92
CA SER A 179 -8.67 -12.27 11.13
C SER A 179 -8.43 -12.93 12.48
N ARG A 180 -7.19 -12.85 13.02
CA ARG A 180 -6.85 -13.52 14.30
C ARG A 180 -7.11 -12.65 15.51
N PHE A 181 -7.00 -11.35 15.41
CA PHE A 181 -7.02 -10.44 16.57
C PHE A 181 -8.04 -9.31 16.44
N GLY A 182 -8.79 -9.24 15.32
CA GLY A 182 -9.78 -8.17 15.08
C GLY A 182 -9.13 -6.78 14.92
N MET A 183 -7.88 -6.73 14.48
CA MET A 183 -7.14 -5.47 14.30
C MET A 183 -7.41 -4.87 12.92
N THR A 184 -7.42 -3.56 12.83
CA THR A 184 -7.25 -2.86 11.54
C THR A 184 -5.80 -2.52 11.35
N VAL A 185 -5.25 -2.75 10.16
CA VAL A 185 -3.84 -2.47 9.87
C VAL A 185 -3.74 -1.48 8.73
N VAL A 186 -3.08 -0.35 8.96
CA VAL A 186 -2.69 0.60 7.91
C VAL A 186 -1.22 0.39 7.60
N VAL A 187 -0.92 0.10 6.33
CA VAL A 187 0.45 -0.12 5.85
C VAL A 187 0.77 0.89 4.77
N SER A 188 1.82 1.69 4.98
CA SER A 188 2.34 2.50 3.89
C SER A 188 3.37 1.72 3.07
N SER A 189 3.37 1.94 1.76
CA SER A 189 4.42 1.47 0.85
C SER A 189 4.58 2.43 -0.34
N HIS A 190 5.73 2.38 -0.98
CA HIS A 190 5.95 3.01 -2.28
C HIS A 190 5.88 1.98 -3.42
N LEU A 191 5.74 0.69 -3.09
CA LEU A 191 5.64 -0.43 -4.02
C LEU A 191 4.21 -0.96 -4.06
N LEU A 192 3.57 -0.83 -5.22
CA LEU A 192 2.21 -1.32 -5.42
C LEU A 192 2.13 -2.85 -5.29
N SER A 193 3.14 -3.56 -5.80
CA SER A 193 3.22 -5.02 -5.73
C SER A 193 3.22 -5.59 -4.30
N GLU A 194 3.66 -4.81 -3.31
CA GLU A 194 3.56 -5.20 -1.90
C GLU A 194 2.12 -5.05 -1.39
N ILE A 195 1.49 -3.90 -1.68
CA ILE A 195 0.12 -3.60 -1.25
C ILE A 195 -0.87 -4.56 -1.91
N ASP A 196 -0.69 -4.85 -3.19
CA ASP A 196 -1.51 -5.79 -3.97
C ASP A 196 -1.62 -7.18 -3.32
N GLN A 197 -0.60 -7.61 -2.60
CA GLN A 197 -0.55 -8.93 -1.99
C GLN A 197 -1.01 -8.97 -0.52
N MET A 198 -1.40 -7.83 0.06
CA MET A 198 -1.77 -7.80 1.48
C MET A 198 -2.99 -6.96 1.82
N ALA A 199 -3.37 -5.99 0.98
CA ALA A 199 -4.41 -5.03 1.32
C ALA A 199 -5.78 -5.42 0.76
N ASP A 200 -6.83 -5.05 1.49
CA ASP A 200 -8.23 -5.16 1.05
C ASP A 200 -8.68 -3.84 0.41
N HIS A 201 -8.20 -2.73 0.96
CA HIS A 201 -8.49 -1.37 0.53
C HIS A 201 -7.19 -0.62 0.27
N VAL A 202 -7.21 0.35 -0.62
CA VAL A 202 -6.04 1.13 -0.97
C VAL A 202 -6.37 2.60 -1.16
N ALA A 203 -5.52 3.48 -0.63
CA ALA A 203 -5.47 4.87 -0.99
C ALA A 203 -4.14 5.19 -1.67
N ILE A 204 -4.18 5.94 -2.76
CA ILE A 204 -3.00 6.40 -3.49
C ILE A 204 -2.87 7.91 -3.31
N ILE A 205 -1.72 8.33 -2.79
CA ILE A 205 -1.40 9.75 -2.59
C ILE A 205 -0.29 10.19 -3.54
N ARG A 206 -0.45 11.37 -4.11
CA ARG A 206 0.54 12.03 -4.97
C ARG A 206 0.65 13.51 -4.60
N GLU A 207 1.87 14.00 -4.38
CA GLU A 207 2.14 15.42 -4.10
C GLU A 207 1.30 16.02 -2.96
N GLY A 208 0.92 15.17 -2.00
CA GLY A 208 0.09 15.56 -0.85
C GLY A 208 -1.41 15.39 -1.06
N GLU A 209 -1.89 15.06 -2.25
CA GLU A 209 -3.29 14.90 -2.59
C GLU A 209 -3.69 13.43 -2.77
N LEU A 210 -4.91 13.09 -2.40
CA LEU A 210 -5.48 11.77 -2.63
C LEU A 210 -5.93 11.66 -4.09
N VAL A 211 -5.35 10.70 -4.83
CA VAL A 211 -5.68 10.50 -6.25
C VAL A 211 -6.57 9.27 -6.49
N PHE A 212 -6.62 8.37 -5.52
CA PHE A 212 -7.50 7.20 -5.54
C PHE A 212 -7.76 6.71 -4.12
N GLN A 213 -8.98 6.23 -3.84
CA GLN A 213 -9.33 5.54 -2.61
C GLN A 213 -10.52 4.63 -2.87
N ASP A 214 -10.32 3.31 -2.77
CA ASP A 214 -11.37 2.31 -2.87
C ASP A 214 -10.83 0.93 -2.45
N THR A 215 -11.60 -0.13 -2.68
CA THR A 215 -11.13 -1.51 -2.55
C THR A 215 -10.07 -1.82 -3.61
N LEU A 216 -9.21 -2.78 -3.29
CA LEU A 216 -8.21 -3.26 -4.24
C LEU A 216 -8.87 -3.89 -5.49
N GLU A 217 -10.05 -4.52 -5.35
CA GLU A 217 -10.84 -5.05 -6.47
C GLU A 217 -11.24 -3.95 -7.46
N VAL A 218 -11.67 -2.78 -6.96
CA VAL A 218 -11.98 -1.64 -7.81
C VAL A 218 -10.74 -1.15 -8.54
N LEU A 219 -9.59 -1.07 -7.86
CA LEU A 219 -8.32 -0.73 -8.52
C LEU A 219 -7.99 -1.73 -9.64
N HIS A 220 -8.12 -3.04 -9.38
CA HIS A 220 -7.95 -4.08 -10.40
C HIS A 220 -8.91 -3.92 -11.58
N SER A 221 -10.15 -3.48 -11.34
CA SER A 221 -11.12 -3.28 -12.41
C SER A 221 -10.73 -2.16 -13.40
N HIS A 222 -9.84 -1.25 -12.99
CA HIS A 222 -9.24 -0.25 -13.90
C HIS A 222 -8.17 -0.85 -14.82
N SER A 223 -7.71 -2.07 -14.54
CA SER A 223 -6.80 -2.83 -15.37
C SER A 223 -7.57 -3.48 -16.53
N ARG A 224 -7.93 -2.67 -17.54
CA ARG A 224 -8.71 -3.15 -18.70
C ARG A 224 -7.85 -4.06 -19.56
N HIS A 225 -8.37 -5.26 -19.81
CA HIS A 225 -7.84 -6.13 -20.84
C HIS A 225 -8.05 -5.49 -22.22
N HIS A 226 -7.05 -5.58 -23.06
CA HIS A 226 -7.08 -5.08 -24.44
C HIS A 226 -6.28 -6.02 -25.34
N LEU A 227 -6.57 -5.96 -26.64
CA LEU A 227 -5.75 -6.67 -27.63
C LEU A 227 -4.67 -5.74 -28.17
N ALA A 228 -3.41 -6.20 -28.13
CA ALA A 228 -2.28 -5.54 -28.73
C ALA A 228 -1.98 -6.20 -30.09
N LEU A 229 -2.19 -5.46 -31.16
CA LEU A 229 -1.97 -5.92 -32.54
C LEU A 229 -0.73 -5.23 -33.11
N ARG A 230 0.21 -6.02 -33.64
CA ARG A 230 1.30 -5.53 -34.47
C ARG A 230 1.22 -6.16 -35.85
N THR A 231 1.27 -5.35 -36.89
CA THR A 231 1.21 -5.77 -38.28
C THR A 231 2.49 -5.38 -39.03
N ALA A 232 2.63 -5.86 -40.23
CA ALA A 232 3.74 -5.44 -41.10
C ALA A 232 3.70 -3.93 -41.43
N ASN A 233 2.50 -3.32 -41.36
CA ASN A 233 2.31 -1.86 -41.50
C ASN A 233 1.11 -1.39 -40.66
N ASN A 234 1.39 -0.87 -39.47
CA ASN A 234 0.35 -0.43 -38.53
C ASN A 234 -0.49 0.74 -39.06
N ALA A 235 0.08 1.63 -39.88
CA ALA A 235 -0.68 2.76 -40.47
C ALA A 235 -1.77 2.26 -41.42
N VAL A 236 -1.47 1.27 -42.25
CA VAL A 236 -2.46 0.62 -43.14
C VAL A 236 -3.49 -0.14 -42.30
N ALA A 237 -3.04 -0.91 -41.29
CA ALA A 237 -3.94 -1.62 -40.38
C ALA A 237 -4.95 -0.69 -39.71
N ARG A 238 -4.49 0.45 -39.21
CA ARG A 238 -5.35 1.47 -38.58
C ARG A 238 -6.44 1.96 -39.53
N GLY A 239 -6.12 2.22 -40.79
CA GLY A 239 -7.10 2.60 -41.79
C GLY A 239 -8.17 1.53 -42.03
N LEU A 240 -7.76 0.25 -42.11
CA LEU A 240 -8.67 -0.89 -42.27
C LEU A 240 -9.57 -1.09 -41.04
N LEU A 241 -9.02 -0.95 -39.84
CA LEU A 241 -9.75 -1.05 -38.57
C LEU A 241 -10.84 0.04 -38.46
N LEU A 242 -10.50 1.29 -38.82
CA LEU A 242 -11.45 2.40 -38.82
C LEU A 242 -12.62 2.15 -39.80
N GLN A 243 -12.38 1.56 -40.98
CA GLN A 243 -13.44 1.17 -41.91
C GLN A 243 -14.41 0.13 -41.32
N LYS A 244 -13.94 -0.69 -40.39
CA LYS A 244 -14.75 -1.67 -39.65
C LYS A 244 -15.31 -1.13 -38.35
N SER A 245 -15.16 0.18 -38.07
CA SER A 245 -15.56 0.81 -36.82
C SER A 245 -14.93 0.18 -35.57
N VAL A 246 -13.74 -0.41 -35.71
CA VAL A 246 -12.97 -0.91 -34.57
C VAL A 246 -12.07 0.22 -34.07
N PRO A 247 -12.33 0.74 -32.87
CA PRO A 247 -11.48 1.79 -32.31
C PRO A 247 -10.10 1.24 -31.99
N CYS A 248 -9.05 1.99 -32.33
CA CYS A 248 -7.70 1.63 -32.00
C CYS A 248 -6.85 2.86 -31.70
N GLN A 249 -5.89 2.70 -30.80
CA GLN A 249 -4.86 3.68 -30.46
C GLN A 249 -3.49 3.06 -30.71
N GLU A 250 -2.50 3.86 -31.07
CA GLU A 250 -1.13 3.38 -31.25
C GLU A 250 -0.30 3.69 -30.01
N GLU A 251 0.28 2.65 -29.41
CA GLU A 251 1.12 2.71 -28.21
C GLU A 251 2.27 1.73 -28.37
N ASP A 252 3.51 2.17 -28.19
CA ASP A 252 4.75 1.36 -28.26
C ASP A 252 4.88 0.46 -29.51
N GLY A 253 4.44 0.96 -30.67
CA GLY A 253 4.50 0.22 -31.93
C GLY A 253 3.45 -0.88 -32.07
N TYR A 254 2.42 -0.89 -31.21
CA TYR A 254 1.24 -1.73 -31.31
C TYR A 254 -0.03 -0.89 -31.51
N LEU A 255 -1.00 -1.47 -32.16
CA LEU A 255 -2.36 -0.95 -32.18
C LEU A 255 -3.13 -1.59 -31.03
N ILE A 256 -3.57 -0.79 -30.09
CA ILE A 256 -4.34 -1.19 -28.91
C ILE A 256 -5.82 -1.19 -29.29
N LEU A 257 -6.48 -2.33 -29.16
CA LEU A 257 -7.86 -2.57 -29.51
C LEU A 257 -8.65 -2.95 -28.25
N PRO A 258 -9.96 -2.73 -28.20
CA PRO A 258 -10.80 -3.35 -27.17
C PRO A 258 -10.61 -4.87 -27.15
N LEU A 259 -10.86 -5.49 -26.00
CA LEU A 259 -10.85 -6.94 -25.89
C LEU A 259 -11.91 -7.52 -26.84
N LEU A 260 -11.55 -8.47 -27.65
CA LEU A 260 -12.41 -9.19 -28.58
C LEU A 260 -12.55 -10.66 -28.14
N SER A 261 -13.68 -11.27 -28.46
CA SER A 261 -13.79 -12.72 -28.34
C SER A 261 -12.86 -13.45 -29.33
N ASP A 262 -12.51 -14.69 -29.06
CA ASP A 262 -11.64 -15.50 -29.92
C ASP A 262 -12.16 -15.54 -31.37
N GLY A 263 -13.49 -15.67 -31.55
CA GLY A 263 -14.11 -15.65 -32.87
C GLY A 263 -13.96 -14.30 -33.59
N ALA A 264 -14.11 -13.21 -32.88
CA ALA A 264 -13.92 -11.85 -33.43
C ALA A 264 -12.44 -11.57 -33.72
N ALA A 265 -11.51 -12.01 -32.86
CA ALA A 265 -10.08 -11.92 -33.10
C ALA A 265 -9.64 -12.74 -34.34
N ALA A 266 -10.19 -13.95 -34.53
CA ALA A 266 -9.95 -14.77 -35.72
C ALA A 266 -10.51 -14.12 -36.99
N GLN A 267 -11.70 -13.50 -36.92
CA GLN A 267 -12.27 -12.75 -38.05
C GLN A 267 -11.43 -11.52 -38.40
N LEU A 268 -10.93 -10.81 -37.40
CA LEU A 268 -10.05 -9.66 -37.56
C LEU A 268 -8.75 -10.07 -38.28
N THR A 269 -8.09 -11.10 -37.82
CA THR A 269 -6.84 -11.61 -38.44
C THR A 269 -7.06 -12.06 -39.90
N ARG A 270 -8.17 -12.73 -40.17
CA ARG A 270 -8.56 -13.11 -41.54
C ARG A 270 -8.77 -11.89 -42.43
N PHE A 271 -9.52 -10.90 -41.95
CA PHE A 271 -9.80 -9.66 -42.68
C PHE A 271 -8.50 -8.92 -43.04
N LEU A 272 -7.55 -8.82 -42.10
CA LEU A 272 -6.26 -8.18 -42.36
C LEU A 272 -5.46 -8.97 -43.44
N ALA A 273 -5.45 -10.31 -43.36
CA ALA A 273 -4.78 -11.17 -44.32
C ALA A 273 -5.39 -11.05 -45.73
N GLU A 274 -6.72 -11.00 -45.85
CA GLU A 274 -7.44 -10.78 -47.13
C GLU A 274 -7.07 -9.45 -47.78
N ASN A 275 -6.76 -8.43 -46.97
CA ASN A 275 -6.24 -7.15 -47.42
C ASN A 275 -4.72 -7.11 -47.59
N ARG A 276 -4.07 -8.30 -47.68
CA ARG A 276 -2.62 -8.49 -47.90
C ARG A 276 -1.76 -7.87 -46.78
N LEU A 277 -2.30 -7.73 -45.60
CA LEU A 277 -1.56 -7.20 -44.44
C LEU A 277 -1.23 -8.33 -43.46
N GLY A 278 0.06 -8.62 -43.32
CA GLY A 278 0.54 -9.66 -42.39
C GLY A 278 0.39 -9.25 -40.95
N VAL A 279 -0.25 -10.10 -40.14
CA VAL A 279 -0.26 -9.94 -38.67
C VAL A 279 1.04 -10.53 -38.13
N VAL A 280 1.84 -9.70 -37.45
CA VAL A 280 3.12 -10.10 -36.85
C VAL A 280 2.89 -10.63 -35.45
N ARG A 281 1.99 -9.98 -34.69
CA ARG A 281 1.65 -10.36 -33.31
C ARG A 281 0.23 -9.90 -32.98
N LEU A 282 -0.50 -10.76 -32.30
CA LEU A 282 -1.79 -10.46 -31.68
C LEU A 282 -1.78 -11.13 -30.31
N GLU A 283 -1.86 -10.34 -29.29
CA GLU A 283 -1.81 -10.84 -27.91
C GLU A 283 -2.78 -10.06 -27.02
N GLU A 284 -3.38 -10.73 -26.08
CA GLU A 284 -4.12 -10.08 -25.01
C GLU A 284 -3.12 -9.47 -24.03
N ARG A 285 -3.30 -8.19 -23.74
CA ARG A 285 -2.54 -7.48 -22.72
C ARG A 285 -3.50 -6.90 -21.70
N GLN A 286 -3.03 -6.85 -20.49
CA GLN A 286 -3.67 -6.17 -19.38
C GLN A 286 -2.73 -5.05 -18.93
N LYS A 287 -3.25 -3.85 -18.71
CA LYS A 287 -2.44 -2.82 -18.01
C LYS A 287 -2.06 -3.38 -16.66
N SER A 288 -0.77 -3.40 -16.38
CA SER A 288 -0.33 -3.81 -15.05
C SER A 288 -0.85 -2.82 -14.00
N LEU A 289 -0.95 -3.25 -12.76
CA LEU A 289 -1.29 -2.33 -11.66
C LEU A 289 -0.24 -1.23 -11.54
N GLU A 290 1.03 -1.53 -11.86
CA GLU A 290 2.12 -0.55 -11.93
C GLU A 290 1.84 0.53 -12.98
N ASP A 291 1.32 0.17 -14.16
CA ASP A 291 0.96 1.15 -15.20
C ASP A 291 -0.20 2.04 -14.75
N ILE A 292 -1.19 1.48 -14.05
CA ILE A 292 -2.29 2.24 -13.46
C ILE A 292 -1.76 3.19 -12.40
N PHE A 293 -0.91 2.71 -11.51
CA PHE A 293 -0.28 3.52 -10.48
C PHE A 293 0.55 4.66 -11.08
N LEU A 294 1.35 4.36 -12.11
CA LEU A 294 2.14 5.37 -12.83
C LEU A 294 1.23 6.40 -13.52
N ALA A 295 0.12 5.97 -14.13
CA ALA A 295 -0.85 6.87 -14.73
C ALA A 295 -1.52 7.79 -13.69
N LEU A 296 -1.89 7.26 -12.53
CA LEU A 296 -2.47 8.02 -11.42
C LEU A 296 -1.46 8.97 -10.76
N THR A 297 -0.19 8.54 -10.65
CA THR A 297 0.86 9.32 -9.99
C THR A 297 1.67 10.19 -10.93
N GLY A 298 1.45 10.11 -12.27
CA GLY A 298 2.06 11.01 -13.27
C GLY A 298 3.56 10.87 -13.45
N LYS A 299 4.15 9.78 -13.03
CA LYS A 299 5.52 9.42 -13.40
C LYS A 299 5.46 8.59 -14.68
N ALA A 300 5.74 9.24 -15.84
CA ALA A 300 6.32 8.50 -16.94
C ALA A 300 7.62 7.86 -16.40
N ALA A 301 7.81 6.58 -16.65
CA ALA A 301 9.01 5.87 -16.27
C ALA A 301 10.25 6.64 -16.71
N SER A 302 10.99 7.20 -15.78
CA SER A 302 12.41 7.48 -16.00
C SER A 302 13.12 6.20 -15.65
N LEU A 303 13.47 5.46 -16.69
CA LEU A 303 14.47 4.40 -16.69
C LEU A 303 15.77 4.88 -16.05
#